data_8784071cbe32e8c25bfa8d52746f294e
#
_entry.id   8784071cbe32e8c25bfa8d52746f294e
#
_cell.length_a   1.000
_cell.length_b   1.000
_cell.length_c   1.000
_cell.angle_alpha   90.00
_cell.angle_beta   90.00
_cell.angle_gamma   90.00
#
_symmetry.space_group_name_H-M   'P 1'
#
loop_
_entity.id
_entity.type
_entity.pdbx_description
1 polymer ?
#
loop_
_entity_poly.entity_id
_entity_poly.type
_entity_poly.pdbx_seq_one_letter_code
_entity_poly.pdbx_strand_id
1 'polypeptide(L)'
;MLCMNYMMCLLLAVGYTGMDKVFETGEGFGTAIGLGVVNGILFLASFVLLQINVRRNGVVLSATFMKLGVLVPTLLSVIAFREKPEVQQVSGFLVALLAIVLINFEKGQGEAGFKIGLILLLLGGGSGDAMAKIYDEVGAAQFEEQFLCFTFASALVLCVILAIKKQQKLTKTDILFGLLVGIPNYFSARFLLKAVGEVPAVVAYPTYSVATIVVISLVGMLCFKEKITKRQQVAIGIILVALVLLNI
;
A
#
# COMPACT_ATOMS: atom_id res chain seq x y z
N MET A 1 -16.15 9.20 -1.77
CA MET A 1 -14.86 9.33 -1.08
C MET A 1 -13.70 8.78 -1.91
N LEU A 2 -13.66 7.51 -2.37
CA LEU A 2 -12.52 6.93 -3.09
C LEU A 2 -12.17 7.66 -4.41
N CYS A 3 -13.17 8.09 -5.19
CA CYS A 3 -12.92 8.88 -6.41
C CYS A 3 -12.21 10.22 -6.10
N MET A 4 -12.58 10.89 -5.00
CA MET A 4 -11.92 12.14 -4.59
C MET A 4 -10.48 11.91 -4.11
N ASN A 5 -10.22 10.77 -3.47
CA ASN A 5 -8.88 10.34 -3.12
C ASN A 5 -7.99 10.20 -4.37
N TYR A 6 -8.43 9.40 -5.36
CA TYR A 6 -7.65 9.23 -6.60
C TYR A 6 -7.55 10.51 -7.42
N MET A 7 -8.57 11.37 -7.37
CA MET A 7 -8.50 12.68 -8.02
C MET A 7 -7.40 13.55 -7.40
N MET A 8 -7.29 13.58 -6.06
CA MET A 8 -6.21 14.33 -5.40
C MET A 8 -4.84 13.73 -5.70
N CYS A 9 -4.73 12.39 -5.68
CA CYS A 9 -3.48 11.72 -6.06
C CYS A 9 -3.05 12.09 -7.48
N LEU A 10 -3.99 12.10 -8.44
CA LEU A 10 -3.70 12.47 -9.82
C LEU A 10 -3.29 13.94 -9.95
N LEU A 11 -3.98 14.85 -9.25
CA LEU A 11 -3.63 16.29 -9.25
C LEU A 11 -2.21 16.51 -8.73
N LEU A 12 -1.83 15.82 -7.65
CA LEU A 12 -0.48 15.88 -7.11
C LEU A 12 0.54 15.24 -8.07
N ALA A 13 0.24 14.08 -8.66
CA ALA A 13 1.10 13.43 -9.63
C ALA A 13 1.39 14.34 -10.82
N VAL A 14 0.34 14.93 -11.42
CA VAL A 14 0.48 15.88 -12.53
C VAL A 14 1.24 17.14 -12.11
N GLY A 15 0.98 17.64 -10.88
CA GLY A 15 1.69 18.80 -10.35
C GLY A 15 3.20 18.58 -10.17
N TYR A 16 3.62 17.38 -9.75
CA TYR A 16 5.04 17.02 -9.61
C TYR A 16 5.70 16.67 -10.95
N THR A 17 4.98 16.06 -11.88
CA THR A 17 5.48 15.76 -13.23
C THR A 17 5.63 17.02 -14.06
N GLY A 18 4.71 17.99 -13.92
CA GLY A 18 4.50 19.12 -14.81
C GLY A 18 3.56 18.75 -15.95
N MET A 19 2.59 19.63 -16.23
CA MET A 19 1.53 19.38 -17.23
C MET A 19 2.08 19.12 -18.64
N ASP A 20 3.16 19.76 -18.99
CA ASP A 20 3.89 19.64 -20.25
C ASP A 20 4.61 18.29 -20.41
N LYS A 21 5.04 17.68 -19.28
CA LYS A 21 5.82 16.45 -19.26
C LYS A 21 4.99 15.18 -19.10
N VAL A 22 3.71 15.26 -18.75
CA VAL A 22 2.85 14.08 -18.56
C VAL A 22 2.83 13.18 -19.81
N PHE A 23 2.88 13.78 -21.00
CA PHE A 23 2.87 13.07 -22.29
C PHE A 23 4.20 13.19 -23.02
N GLU A 24 5.27 13.55 -22.33
CA GLU A 24 6.61 13.54 -22.91
C GLU A 24 6.99 12.11 -23.31
N THR A 25 7.26 11.91 -24.61
CA THR A 25 7.53 10.59 -25.17
C THR A 25 9.03 10.33 -25.21
N GLY A 26 9.41 9.06 -24.98
CA GLY A 26 10.80 8.63 -25.01
C GLY A 26 10.89 7.13 -24.82
N GLU A 27 12.09 6.60 -24.83
CA GLU A 27 12.34 5.18 -24.57
C GLU A 27 11.92 4.83 -23.15
N GLY A 28 11.03 3.84 -23.00
CA GLY A 28 10.44 3.42 -21.72
C GLY A 28 9.12 4.11 -21.37
N PHE A 29 8.66 5.13 -22.09
CA PHE A 29 7.38 5.80 -21.81
C PHE A 29 6.19 4.82 -21.92
N GLY A 30 6.19 3.95 -22.94
CA GLY A 30 5.16 2.91 -23.09
C GLY A 30 5.10 1.94 -21.91
N THR A 31 6.25 1.60 -21.34
CA THR A 31 6.34 0.77 -20.13
C THR A 31 5.74 1.50 -18.92
N ALA A 32 6.02 2.79 -18.75
CA ALA A 32 5.44 3.59 -17.66
C ALA A 32 3.91 3.66 -17.75
N ILE A 33 3.35 3.86 -18.95
CA ILE A 33 1.90 3.82 -19.17
C ILE A 33 1.34 2.42 -18.84
N GLY A 34 1.92 1.37 -19.45
CA GLY A 34 1.42 0.00 -19.32
C GLY A 34 1.42 -0.47 -17.85
N LEU A 35 2.54 -0.32 -17.17
CA LEU A 35 2.66 -0.69 -15.76
C LEU A 35 1.78 0.21 -14.86
N GLY A 36 1.69 1.52 -15.17
CA GLY A 36 0.83 2.45 -14.45
C GLY A 36 -0.65 2.06 -14.55
N VAL A 37 -1.14 1.72 -15.75
CA VAL A 37 -2.52 1.26 -15.93
C VAL A 37 -2.78 -0.04 -15.16
N VAL A 38 -1.88 -1.00 -15.23
CA VAL A 38 -2.00 -2.27 -14.48
C VAL A 38 -2.02 -2.00 -12.99
N ASN A 39 -1.12 -1.14 -12.49
CA ASN A 39 -1.06 -0.78 -11.07
C ASN A 39 -2.34 -0.09 -10.59
N GLY A 40 -2.91 0.82 -11.37
CA GLY A 40 -4.17 1.47 -11.03
C GLY A 40 -5.36 0.50 -10.94
N ILE A 41 -5.40 -0.52 -11.82
CA ILE A 41 -6.37 -1.61 -11.72
C ILE A 41 -6.19 -2.38 -10.40
N LEU A 42 -4.95 -2.73 -10.06
CA LEU A 42 -4.62 -3.45 -8.81
C LEU A 42 -4.97 -2.61 -7.57
N PHE A 43 -4.68 -1.31 -7.57
CA PHE A 43 -5.04 -0.42 -6.48
C PHE A 43 -6.55 -0.40 -6.24
N LEU A 44 -7.32 -0.18 -7.29
CA LEU A 44 -8.78 -0.17 -7.16
C LEU A 44 -9.32 -1.53 -6.73
N ALA A 45 -8.83 -2.63 -7.32
CA ALA A 45 -9.22 -3.98 -6.96
C ALA A 45 -8.95 -4.27 -5.47
N SER A 46 -7.78 -3.89 -4.97
CA SER A 46 -7.39 -4.03 -3.56
C SER A 46 -8.35 -3.30 -2.62
N PHE A 47 -8.70 -2.05 -2.94
CA PHE A 47 -9.67 -1.30 -2.14
C PHE A 47 -11.07 -1.89 -2.17
N VAL A 48 -11.52 -2.39 -3.32
CA VAL A 48 -12.82 -3.08 -3.44
C VAL A 48 -12.80 -4.39 -2.62
N LEU A 49 -11.73 -5.17 -2.72
CA LEU A 49 -11.54 -6.38 -1.92
C LEU A 49 -11.49 -6.07 -0.42
N LEU A 50 -10.82 -4.99 -0.02
CA LEU A 50 -10.80 -4.56 1.37
C LEU A 50 -12.21 -4.23 1.87
N GLN A 51 -13.00 -3.47 1.12
CA GLN A 51 -14.37 -3.14 1.50
C GLN A 51 -15.26 -4.39 1.64
N ILE A 52 -15.10 -5.35 0.73
CA ILE A 52 -15.86 -6.62 0.80
C ILE A 52 -15.45 -7.43 2.03
N ASN A 53 -14.14 -7.53 2.28
CA ASN A 53 -13.62 -8.29 3.40
C ASN A 53 -13.97 -7.64 4.75
N VAL A 54 -13.88 -6.32 4.86
CA VAL A 54 -14.29 -5.60 6.08
C VAL A 54 -15.75 -5.89 6.44
N ARG A 55 -16.62 -5.94 5.46
CA ARG A 55 -18.05 -6.27 5.69
C ARG A 55 -18.29 -7.74 6.08
N ARG A 56 -17.47 -8.66 5.61
CA ARG A 56 -17.65 -10.11 5.80
C ARG A 56 -16.84 -10.69 6.94
N ASN A 57 -15.63 -10.20 7.14
CA ASN A 57 -14.64 -10.73 8.08
C ASN A 57 -14.28 -9.74 9.20
N GLY A 58 -14.85 -8.53 9.17
CA GLY A 58 -14.50 -7.47 10.11
C GLY A 58 -13.23 -6.72 9.74
N VAL A 59 -13.05 -5.56 10.39
CA VAL A 59 -11.98 -4.59 10.09
C VAL A 59 -10.60 -5.17 10.44
N VAL A 60 -10.47 -5.74 11.63
CA VAL A 60 -9.16 -6.19 12.16
C VAL A 60 -8.55 -7.30 11.32
N LEU A 61 -9.34 -8.34 11.00
CA LEU A 61 -8.85 -9.46 10.21
C LEU A 61 -8.49 -9.03 8.78
N SER A 62 -9.33 -8.18 8.17
CA SER A 62 -9.07 -7.63 6.83
C SER A 62 -7.82 -6.75 6.81
N ALA A 63 -7.62 -5.89 7.81
CA ALA A 63 -6.42 -5.07 7.93
C ALA A 63 -5.16 -5.93 8.13
N THR A 64 -5.24 -7.01 8.92
CA THR A 64 -4.13 -7.95 9.11
C THR A 64 -3.70 -8.57 7.78
N PHE A 65 -4.65 -9.13 7.02
CA PHE A 65 -4.33 -9.76 5.74
C PHE A 65 -3.83 -8.76 4.70
N MET A 66 -4.35 -7.54 4.69
CA MET A 66 -3.83 -6.47 3.84
C MET A 66 -2.38 -6.13 4.18
N LYS A 67 -2.02 -6.04 5.47
CA LYS A 67 -0.63 -5.78 5.91
C LYS A 67 0.30 -6.97 5.66
N LEU A 68 -0.19 -8.21 5.75
CA LEU A 68 0.56 -9.38 5.33
C LEU A 68 0.82 -9.43 3.81
N GLY A 69 0.15 -8.58 3.03
CA GLY A 69 0.44 -8.39 1.60
C GLY A 69 1.90 -8.03 1.32
N VAL A 70 2.64 -7.49 2.30
CA VAL A 70 4.09 -7.26 2.22
C VAL A 70 4.90 -8.51 1.82
N LEU A 71 4.37 -9.70 2.03
CA LEU A 71 4.97 -10.95 1.56
C LEU A 71 5.11 -11.00 0.04
N VAL A 72 4.15 -10.44 -0.72
CA VAL A 72 4.13 -10.53 -2.18
C VAL A 72 5.32 -9.81 -2.81
N PRO A 73 5.53 -8.49 -2.58
CA PRO A 73 6.68 -7.79 -3.15
C PRO A 73 8.02 -8.34 -2.65
N THR A 74 8.11 -8.74 -1.37
CA THR A 74 9.35 -9.29 -0.81
C THR A 74 9.70 -10.63 -1.43
N LEU A 75 8.75 -11.55 -1.59
CA LEU A 75 9.00 -12.83 -2.25
C LEU A 75 9.28 -12.63 -3.75
N LEU A 76 8.59 -11.70 -4.40
CA LEU A 76 8.82 -11.37 -5.80
C LEU A 76 10.28 -10.88 -6.00
N SER A 77 10.77 -10.00 -5.14
CA SER A 77 12.13 -9.46 -5.25
C SER A 77 13.19 -10.55 -5.12
N VAL A 78 13.02 -11.47 -4.17
CA VAL A 78 13.95 -12.59 -3.97
C VAL A 78 13.89 -13.59 -5.13
N ILE A 79 12.68 -13.96 -5.59
CA ILE A 79 12.51 -15.05 -6.57
C ILE A 79 12.72 -14.56 -8.00
N ALA A 80 12.12 -13.42 -8.37
CA ALA A 80 12.15 -12.90 -9.75
C ALA A 80 13.38 -12.03 -10.00
N PHE A 81 13.71 -11.14 -9.07
CA PHE A 81 14.82 -10.19 -9.23
C PHE A 81 16.10 -10.65 -8.55
N ARG A 82 16.09 -11.83 -7.92
CA ARG A 82 17.26 -12.49 -7.31
C ARG A 82 17.96 -11.64 -6.26
N GLU A 83 17.22 -10.79 -5.57
CA GLU A 83 17.74 -10.11 -4.39
C GLU A 83 18.26 -11.15 -3.38
N LYS A 84 19.42 -10.89 -2.82
CA LYS A 84 20.05 -11.76 -1.81
C LYS A 84 19.98 -11.08 -0.44
N PRO A 85 18.89 -11.27 0.30
CA PRO A 85 18.80 -10.68 1.64
C PRO A 85 19.83 -11.32 2.58
N GLU A 86 20.37 -10.52 3.48
CA GLU A 86 21.22 -11.02 4.54
C GLU A 86 20.40 -11.79 5.58
N VAL A 87 21.03 -12.68 6.34
CA VAL A 87 20.35 -13.50 7.36
C VAL A 87 19.64 -12.62 8.40
N GLN A 88 20.24 -11.48 8.74
CA GLN A 88 19.67 -10.50 9.66
C GLN A 88 18.38 -9.89 9.11
N GLN A 89 18.37 -9.53 7.82
CA GLN A 89 17.21 -8.98 7.13
C GLN A 89 16.07 -10.02 7.05
N VAL A 90 16.38 -11.28 6.76
CA VAL A 90 15.39 -12.36 6.77
C VAL A 90 14.80 -12.54 8.18
N SER A 91 15.64 -12.53 9.21
CA SER A 91 15.16 -12.63 10.59
C SER A 91 14.29 -11.43 10.99
N GLY A 92 14.70 -10.21 10.63
CA GLY A 92 13.94 -8.99 10.84
C GLY A 92 12.58 -9.01 10.13
N PHE A 93 12.54 -9.52 8.89
CA PHE A 93 11.30 -9.72 8.14
C PHE A 93 10.33 -10.69 8.84
N LEU A 94 10.81 -11.84 9.32
CA LEU A 94 9.98 -12.78 10.05
C LEU A 94 9.45 -12.19 11.36
N VAL A 95 10.29 -11.45 12.09
CA VAL A 95 9.89 -10.75 13.32
C VAL A 95 8.85 -9.66 13.02
N ALA A 96 9.00 -8.92 11.92
CA ALA A 96 8.00 -7.94 11.47
C ALA A 96 6.64 -8.59 11.16
N LEU A 97 6.64 -9.73 10.46
CA LEU A 97 5.41 -10.48 10.18
C LEU A 97 4.71 -10.95 11.45
N LEU A 98 5.48 -11.50 12.41
CA LEU A 98 4.95 -11.91 13.72
C LEU A 98 4.34 -10.72 14.46
N ALA A 99 4.98 -9.56 14.43
CA ALA A 99 4.47 -8.34 15.05
C ALA A 99 3.17 -7.86 14.39
N ILE A 100 3.08 -7.89 13.05
CA ILE A 100 1.86 -7.54 12.30
C ILE A 100 0.70 -8.46 12.71
N VAL A 101 0.94 -9.75 12.79
CA VAL A 101 -0.07 -10.72 13.25
C VAL A 101 -0.45 -10.45 14.71
N LEU A 102 0.53 -10.25 15.58
CA LEU A 102 0.30 -10.03 17.01
C LEU A 102 -0.52 -8.78 17.29
N ILE A 103 -0.27 -7.65 16.59
CA ILE A 103 -0.96 -6.39 16.84
C ILE A 103 -2.41 -6.41 16.32
N ASN A 104 -2.64 -7.09 15.20
CA ASN A 104 -3.93 -7.10 14.53
C ASN A 104 -4.83 -8.30 14.90
N PHE A 105 -4.30 -9.34 15.54
CA PHE A 105 -5.06 -10.55 15.85
C PHE A 105 -5.67 -10.47 17.25
N GLU A 106 -6.97 -10.18 17.36
CA GLU A 106 -7.69 -10.18 18.64
C GLU A 106 -8.33 -11.55 18.92
N LYS A 107 -8.18 -12.03 20.17
CA LYS A 107 -8.89 -13.23 20.65
C LYS A 107 -10.40 -12.94 20.69
N GLY A 108 -11.20 -13.81 20.06
CA GLY A 108 -12.66 -13.72 20.10
C GLY A 108 -13.32 -13.20 18.82
N GLN A 109 -12.55 -12.92 17.78
CA GLN A 109 -13.14 -12.71 16.46
C GLN A 109 -13.56 -14.08 15.90
N GLY A 110 -14.85 -14.15 15.50
CA GLY A 110 -15.46 -15.37 15.00
C GLY A 110 -14.71 -15.98 13.80
N GLU A 111 -15.07 -17.19 13.43
CA GLU A 111 -14.52 -17.84 12.24
C GLU A 111 -14.65 -16.94 11.01
N ALA A 112 -13.56 -16.83 10.22
CA ALA A 112 -13.55 -16.04 9.01
C ALA A 112 -14.63 -16.55 8.04
N GLY A 113 -15.65 -15.74 7.82
CA GLY A 113 -16.75 -16.08 6.94
C GLY A 113 -16.38 -16.13 5.45
N PHE A 114 -15.26 -15.48 5.08
CA PHE A 114 -14.81 -15.39 3.69
C PHE A 114 -13.29 -15.56 3.58
N LYS A 115 -12.81 -16.78 3.84
CA LYS A 115 -11.37 -17.11 3.86
C LYS A 115 -10.68 -16.83 2.53
N ILE A 116 -11.29 -17.18 1.40
CA ILE A 116 -10.76 -16.92 0.05
C ILE A 116 -10.60 -15.41 -0.18
N GLY A 117 -11.55 -14.60 0.28
CA GLY A 117 -11.48 -13.16 0.16
C GLY A 117 -10.28 -12.55 0.89
N LEU A 118 -9.91 -13.10 2.04
CA LEU A 118 -8.72 -12.66 2.78
C LEU A 118 -7.42 -12.97 2.01
N ILE A 119 -7.32 -14.15 1.40
CA ILE A 119 -6.18 -14.51 0.55
C ILE A 119 -6.13 -13.61 -0.68
N LEU A 120 -7.27 -13.38 -1.35
CA LEU A 120 -7.35 -12.45 -2.48
C LEU A 120 -6.96 -11.02 -2.08
N LEU A 121 -7.33 -10.59 -0.87
CA LEU A 121 -6.95 -9.27 -0.34
C LEU A 121 -5.45 -9.17 -0.10
N LEU A 122 -4.83 -10.20 0.48
CA LEU A 122 -3.38 -10.27 0.66
C LEU A 122 -2.66 -10.21 -0.69
N LEU A 123 -3.07 -11.05 -1.63
CA LEU A 123 -2.45 -11.08 -2.97
C LEU A 123 -2.70 -9.78 -3.74
N GLY A 124 -3.93 -9.26 -3.74
CA GLY A 124 -4.29 -8.03 -4.45
C GLY A 124 -3.57 -6.81 -3.90
N GLY A 125 -3.57 -6.64 -2.56
CA GLY A 125 -2.85 -5.55 -1.91
C GLY A 125 -1.35 -5.63 -2.16
N GLY A 126 -0.77 -6.80 -1.92
CA GLY A 126 0.65 -7.02 -2.14
C GLY A 126 1.08 -6.91 -3.59
N SER A 127 0.22 -7.29 -4.55
CA SER A 127 0.53 -7.11 -5.98
C SER A 127 0.57 -5.63 -6.37
N GLY A 128 -0.31 -4.79 -5.80
CA GLY A 128 -0.26 -3.35 -5.99
C GLY A 128 1.04 -2.73 -5.47
N ASP A 129 1.47 -3.13 -4.27
CA ASP A 129 2.75 -2.69 -3.71
C ASP A 129 3.94 -3.21 -4.54
N ALA A 130 3.88 -4.47 -5.02
CA ALA A 130 4.93 -5.08 -5.85
C ALA A 130 5.17 -4.35 -7.18
N MET A 131 4.17 -3.62 -7.70
CA MET A 131 4.33 -2.85 -8.94
C MET A 131 5.37 -1.73 -8.82
N ALA A 132 5.61 -1.20 -7.62
CA ALA A 132 6.71 -0.25 -7.41
C ALA A 132 8.07 -0.91 -7.67
N LYS A 133 8.29 -2.11 -7.15
CA LYS A 133 9.53 -2.88 -7.41
C LYS A 133 9.64 -3.33 -8.86
N ILE A 134 8.55 -3.79 -9.46
CA ILE A 134 8.54 -4.16 -10.88
C ILE A 134 8.92 -2.94 -11.73
N TYR A 135 8.38 -1.76 -11.41
CA TYR A 135 8.71 -0.55 -12.15
C TYR A 135 10.17 -0.15 -11.98
N ASP A 136 10.71 -0.21 -10.76
CA ASP A 136 12.11 0.05 -10.47
C ASP A 136 13.05 -0.81 -11.32
N GLU A 137 12.74 -2.10 -11.51
CA GLU A 137 13.59 -3.05 -12.25
C GLU A 137 13.46 -2.97 -13.78
N VAL A 138 12.28 -2.66 -14.31
CA VAL A 138 12.02 -2.72 -15.76
C VAL A 138 11.59 -1.38 -16.36
N GLY A 139 11.27 -0.40 -15.55
CA GLY A 139 10.89 0.95 -15.97
C GLY A 139 12.09 1.84 -16.21
N ALA A 140 11.85 2.96 -16.90
CA ALA A 140 12.86 3.99 -17.07
C ALA A 140 12.72 5.02 -15.94
N ALA A 141 13.80 5.28 -15.18
CA ALA A 141 13.80 6.17 -14.03
C ALA A 141 13.27 7.60 -14.35
N GLN A 142 13.52 8.07 -15.57
CA GLN A 142 13.02 9.36 -16.03
C GLN A 142 11.49 9.47 -16.12
N PHE A 143 10.75 8.35 -16.13
CA PHE A 143 9.29 8.28 -16.24
C PHE A 143 8.59 7.76 -14.98
N GLU A 144 9.26 7.77 -13.81
CA GLU A 144 8.65 7.36 -12.53
C GLU A 144 7.42 8.17 -12.17
N GLU A 145 7.47 9.48 -12.38
CA GLU A 145 6.34 10.36 -12.08
C GLU A 145 5.16 10.12 -13.05
N GLN A 146 5.45 9.83 -14.32
CA GLN A 146 4.44 9.44 -15.30
C GLN A 146 3.80 8.10 -14.95
N PHE A 147 4.58 7.11 -14.48
CA PHE A 147 4.04 5.85 -13.97
C PHE A 147 3.02 6.10 -12.86
N LEU A 148 3.30 6.99 -11.91
CA LEU A 148 2.35 7.38 -10.86
C LEU A 148 1.13 8.11 -11.43
N CYS A 149 1.31 9.04 -12.40
CA CYS A 149 0.23 9.71 -13.08
C CYS A 149 -0.75 8.71 -13.72
N PHE A 150 -0.25 7.74 -14.49
CA PHE A 150 -1.08 6.74 -15.15
C PHE A 150 -1.68 5.75 -14.16
N THR A 151 -1.01 5.45 -13.06
CA THR A 151 -1.56 4.66 -11.94
C THR A 151 -2.81 5.33 -11.38
N PHE A 152 -2.71 6.58 -10.98
CA PHE A 152 -3.84 7.27 -10.37
C PHE A 152 -4.92 7.68 -11.37
N ALA A 153 -4.55 7.97 -12.63
CA ALA A 153 -5.51 8.22 -13.71
C ALA A 153 -6.39 7.00 -13.98
N SER A 154 -5.78 5.83 -14.17
CA SER A 154 -6.52 4.59 -14.42
C SER A 154 -7.39 4.18 -13.23
N ALA A 155 -6.85 4.28 -11.99
CA ALA A 155 -7.62 4.04 -10.78
C ALA A 155 -8.83 4.98 -10.66
N LEU A 156 -8.66 6.28 -10.98
CA LEU A 156 -9.72 7.26 -10.96
C LEU A 156 -10.80 6.93 -12.00
N VAL A 157 -10.42 6.69 -13.25
CA VAL A 157 -11.37 6.37 -14.34
C VAL A 157 -12.21 5.15 -13.96
N LEU A 158 -11.57 4.07 -13.52
CA LEU A 158 -12.27 2.86 -13.10
C LEU A 158 -13.17 3.09 -11.88
N CYS A 159 -12.69 3.89 -10.91
CA CYS A 159 -13.48 4.24 -9.73
C CYS A 159 -14.73 5.05 -10.11
N VAL A 160 -14.61 6.00 -11.03
CA VAL A 160 -15.75 6.80 -11.54
C VAL A 160 -16.75 5.89 -12.25
N ILE A 161 -16.30 4.99 -13.12
CA ILE A 161 -17.16 4.01 -13.81
C ILE A 161 -17.93 3.18 -12.78
N LEU A 162 -17.28 2.68 -11.73
CA LEU A 162 -17.95 1.90 -10.67
C LEU A 162 -18.93 2.75 -9.86
N ALA A 163 -18.61 4.01 -9.57
CA ALA A 163 -19.47 4.93 -8.85
C ALA A 163 -20.76 5.25 -9.65
N ILE A 164 -20.65 5.47 -10.96
CA ILE A 164 -21.77 5.69 -11.86
C ILE A 164 -22.66 4.42 -11.92
N LYS A 165 -22.04 3.24 -12.13
CA LYS A 165 -22.80 1.98 -12.16
C LYS A 165 -23.57 1.70 -10.86
N LYS A 166 -23.01 2.09 -9.71
CA LYS A 166 -23.65 1.93 -8.39
C LYS A 166 -24.55 3.11 -8.01
N GLN A 167 -24.72 4.11 -8.87
CA GLN A 167 -25.51 5.32 -8.62
C GLN A 167 -25.17 5.99 -7.27
N GLN A 168 -23.88 6.01 -6.91
CA GLN A 168 -23.43 6.57 -5.65
C GLN A 168 -23.51 8.10 -5.70
N LYS A 169 -24.22 8.70 -4.74
CA LYS A 169 -24.27 10.15 -4.56
C LYS A 169 -23.03 10.62 -3.80
N LEU A 170 -22.38 11.67 -4.30
CA LEU A 170 -21.27 12.34 -3.63
C LEU A 170 -21.84 13.29 -2.56
N THR A 171 -21.36 13.13 -1.34
CA THR A 171 -21.64 14.06 -0.23
C THR A 171 -20.49 15.06 -0.08
N LYS A 172 -20.73 16.21 0.58
CA LYS A 172 -19.66 17.19 0.91
C LYS A 172 -18.56 16.55 1.76
N THR A 173 -18.94 15.66 2.65
CA THR A 173 -18.03 14.89 3.50
C THR A 173 -17.13 13.96 2.68
N ASP A 174 -17.68 13.27 1.66
CA ASP A 174 -16.91 12.42 0.75
C ASP A 174 -15.86 13.20 -0.04
N ILE A 175 -16.20 14.43 -0.44
CA ILE A 175 -15.29 15.32 -1.15
C ILE A 175 -14.14 15.72 -0.22
N LEU A 176 -14.46 16.29 0.94
CA LEU A 176 -13.46 16.81 1.87
C LEU A 176 -12.50 15.72 2.34
N PHE A 177 -13.02 14.62 2.90
CA PHE A 177 -12.18 13.53 3.41
C PHE A 177 -11.48 12.76 2.28
N GLY A 178 -12.11 12.63 1.11
CA GLY A 178 -11.46 12.01 -0.04
C GLY A 178 -10.23 12.79 -0.48
N LEU A 179 -10.34 14.10 -0.62
CA LEU A 179 -9.20 14.97 -0.97
C LEU A 179 -8.10 14.94 0.11
N LEU A 180 -8.48 15.04 1.39
CA LEU A 180 -7.52 14.99 2.51
C LEU A 180 -6.75 13.66 2.56
N VAL A 181 -7.42 12.52 2.34
CA VAL A 181 -6.78 11.19 2.34
C VAL A 181 -5.91 11.00 1.08
N GLY A 182 -6.25 11.67 -0.04
CA GLY A 182 -5.47 11.59 -1.27
C GLY A 182 -4.04 12.12 -1.12
N ILE A 183 -3.83 13.14 -0.29
CA ILE A 183 -2.49 13.71 -0.06
C ILE A 183 -1.52 12.65 0.49
N PRO A 184 -1.74 12.08 1.69
CA PRO A 184 -0.83 11.05 2.20
C PRO A 184 -0.78 9.79 1.33
N ASN A 185 -1.87 9.45 0.63
CA ASN A 185 -1.89 8.30 -0.28
C ASN A 185 -0.92 8.48 -1.45
N TYR A 186 -0.91 9.65 -2.09
CA TYR A 186 0.05 9.97 -3.16
C TYR A 186 1.49 9.93 -2.66
N PHE A 187 1.79 10.64 -1.58
CA PHE A 187 3.15 10.67 -1.04
C PHE A 187 3.63 9.31 -0.55
N SER A 188 2.74 8.49 -0.02
CA SER A 188 3.02 7.11 0.36
C SER A 188 3.48 6.26 -0.83
N ALA A 189 2.75 6.30 -1.94
CA ALA A 189 3.12 5.59 -3.16
C ALA A 189 4.44 6.13 -3.76
N ARG A 190 4.60 7.44 -3.80
CA ARG A 190 5.81 8.10 -4.32
C ARG A 190 7.05 7.77 -3.52
N PHE A 191 6.98 7.87 -2.19
CA PHE A 191 8.13 7.55 -1.34
C PHE A 191 8.45 6.06 -1.32
N LEU A 192 7.44 5.20 -1.41
CA LEU A 192 7.67 3.76 -1.52
C LEU A 192 8.40 3.43 -2.83
N LEU A 193 7.97 4.01 -3.96
CA LEU A 193 8.64 3.82 -5.25
C LEU A 193 10.11 4.23 -5.17
N LYS A 194 10.42 5.40 -4.62
CA LYS A 194 11.81 5.85 -4.42
C LYS A 194 12.60 4.95 -3.48
N ALA A 195 11.98 4.51 -2.38
CA ALA A 195 12.65 3.66 -1.40
C ALA A 195 13.09 2.32 -1.98
N VAL A 196 12.27 1.68 -2.84
CA VAL A 196 12.64 0.39 -3.44
C VAL A 196 13.72 0.48 -4.51
N GLY A 197 13.96 1.69 -5.05
CA GLY A 197 15.10 1.95 -5.93
C GLY A 197 16.42 2.18 -5.18
N GLU A 198 16.37 2.51 -3.88
CA GLU A 198 17.57 2.80 -3.09
C GLU A 198 17.96 1.67 -2.13
N VAL A 199 16.98 0.90 -1.64
CA VAL A 199 17.20 -0.19 -0.68
C VAL A 199 16.50 -1.48 -1.12
N PRO A 200 17.03 -2.67 -0.73
CA PRO A 200 16.42 -3.93 -1.08
C PRO A 200 14.95 -4.03 -0.65
N ALA A 201 14.13 -4.65 -1.47
CA ALA A 201 12.69 -4.75 -1.20
C ALA A 201 12.39 -5.49 0.11
N VAL A 202 13.24 -6.47 0.50
CA VAL A 202 13.13 -7.17 1.79
C VAL A 202 13.30 -6.24 3.00
N VAL A 203 13.92 -5.08 2.83
CA VAL A 203 14.06 -4.02 3.84
C VAL A 203 12.95 -2.98 3.69
N ALA A 204 12.76 -2.45 2.47
CA ALA A 204 11.84 -1.34 2.19
C ALA A 204 10.40 -1.66 2.61
N TYR A 205 9.83 -2.77 2.16
CA TYR A 205 8.42 -3.09 2.39
C TYR A 205 8.07 -3.42 3.85
N PRO A 206 8.84 -4.26 4.57
CA PRO A 206 8.56 -4.50 5.98
C PRO A 206 8.76 -3.24 6.82
N THR A 207 9.83 -2.47 6.56
CA THR A 207 10.10 -1.20 7.26
C THR A 207 8.93 -0.24 7.07
N TYR A 208 8.46 -0.04 5.84
CA TYR A 208 7.29 0.77 5.53
C TYR A 208 6.03 0.29 6.27
N SER A 209 5.75 -1.01 6.25
CA SER A 209 4.56 -1.58 6.88
C SER A 209 4.58 -1.42 8.40
N VAL A 210 5.68 -1.75 9.05
CA VAL A 210 5.76 -1.66 10.52
C VAL A 210 5.90 -0.22 11.01
N ALA A 211 6.61 0.66 10.27
CA ALA A 211 6.68 2.08 10.59
C ALA A 211 5.29 2.74 10.53
N THR A 212 4.47 2.37 9.52
CA THR A 212 3.08 2.83 9.43
C THR A 212 2.27 2.46 10.67
N ILE A 213 2.44 1.23 11.19
CA ILE A 213 1.75 0.77 12.41
C ILE A 213 2.17 1.61 13.62
N VAL A 214 3.47 1.89 13.76
CA VAL A 214 3.98 2.74 14.86
C VAL A 214 3.39 4.15 14.79
N VAL A 215 3.42 4.76 13.60
CA VAL A 215 2.87 6.12 13.40
C VAL A 215 1.37 6.17 13.70
N ILE A 216 0.58 5.21 13.20
CA ILE A 216 -0.86 5.13 13.47
C ILE A 216 -1.11 4.97 14.97
N SER A 217 -0.34 4.12 15.65
CA SER A 217 -0.47 3.91 17.10
C SER A 217 -0.14 5.16 17.90
N LEU A 218 0.92 5.89 17.52
CA LEU A 218 1.29 7.15 18.15
C LEU A 218 0.23 8.23 17.94
N VAL A 219 -0.27 8.39 16.72
CA VAL A 219 -1.34 9.35 16.41
C VAL A 219 -2.63 8.99 17.15
N GLY A 220 -3.00 7.71 17.21
CA GLY A 220 -4.14 7.22 17.99
C GLY A 220 -4.04 7.61 19.47
N MET A 221 -2.85 7.42 20.04
CA MET A 221 -2.56 7.74 21.45
C MET A 221 -2.57 9.25 21.72
N LEU A 222 -1.89 10.04 20.88
CA LEU A 222 -1.69 11.48 21.13
C LEU A 222 -2.91 12.32 20.74
N CYS A 223 -3.50 12.04 19.57
CA CYS A 223 -4.60 12.86 19.04
C CYS A 223 -5.97 12.35 19.51
N PHE A 224 -6.17 11.03 19.55
CA PHE A 224 -7.46 10.43 19.90
C PHE A 224 -7.52 9.90 21.34
N LYS A 225 -6.41 10.02 22.11
CA LYS A 225 -6.31 9.54 23.51
C LYS A 225 -6.67 8.06 23.66
N GLU A 226 -6.40 7.26 22.62
CA GLU A 226 -6.64 5.82 22.66
C GLU A 226 -5.71 5.14 23.66
N LYS A 227 -6.26 4.21 24.45
CA LYS A 227 -5.48 3.43 25.40
C LYS A 227 -4.85 2.24 24.66
N ILE A 228 -3.53 2.22 24.56
CA ILE A 228 -2.79 1.10 24.01
C ILE A 228 -2.88 -0.09 24.98
N THR A 229 -3.33 -1.22 24.50
CA THR A 229 -3.37 -2.46 25.28
C THR A 229 -1.96 -2.99 25.51
N LYS A 230 -1.75 -3.78 26.58
CA LYS A 230 -0.44 -4.41 26.86
C LYS A 230 0.09 -5.21 25.67
N ARG A 231 -0.80 -5.86 24.94
CA ARG A 231 -0.47 -6.61 23.72
C ARG A 231 0.07 -5.71 22.61
N GLN A 232 -0.57 -4.56 22.38
CA GLN A 232 -0.10 -3.57 21.40
C GLN A 232 1.26 -2.97 21.80
N GLN A 233 1.48 -2.73 23.10
CA GLN A 233 2.79 -2.27 23.61
C GLN A 233 3.89 -3.30 23.32
N VAL A 234 3.64 -4.58 23.59
CA VAL A 234 4.58 -5.67 23.28
C VAL A 234 4.84 -5.76 21.78
N ALA A 235 3.78 -5.70 20.98
CA ALA A 235 3.92 -5.74 19.51
C ALA A 235 4.74 -4.55 18.97
N ILE A 236 4.54 -3.34 19.50
CA ILE A 236 5.36 -2.16 19.14
C ILE A 236 6.82 -2.39 19.53
N GLY A 237 7.10 -2.96 20.70
CA GLY A 237 8.46 -3.34 21.09
C GLY A 237 9.10 -4.34 20.12
N ILE A 238 8.36 -5.36 19.70
CA ILE A 238 8.82 -6.34 18.69
C ILE A 238 9.07 -5.66 17.33
N ILE A 239 8.22 -4.71 16.94
CA ILE A 239 8.38 -3.92 15.71
C ILE A 239 9.71 -3.14 15.74
N LEU A 240 10.04 -2.50 16.85
CA LEU A 240 11.30 -1.75 16.97
C LEU A 240 12.51 -2.68 16.82
N VAL A 241 12.46 -3.89 17.40
CA VAL A 241 13.51 -4.90 17.19
C VAL A 241 13.59 -5.33 15.73
N ALA A 242 12.44 -5.54 15.08
CA ALA A 242 12.40 -5.90 13.66
C ALA A 242 13.02 -4.81 12.77
N LEU A 243 12.71 -3.53 13.05
CA LEU A 243 13.29 -2.41 12.31
C LEU A 243 14.83 -2.35 12.44
N VAL A 244 15.36 -2.61 13.63
CA VAL A 244 16.82 -2.68 13.84
C VAL A 244 17.41 -3.81 13.00
N LEU A 245 16.85 -5.03 13.08
CA LEU A 245 17.34 -6.19 12.32
C LEU A 245 17.25 -6.02 10.79
N LEU A 246 16.27 -5.27 10.30
CA LEU A 246 16.11 -5.01 8.87
C LEU A 246 17.12 -4.00 8.33
N ASN A 247 17.64 -3.10 9.18
CA ASN A 247 18.44 -1.95 8.76
C ASN A 247 19.93 -2.06 9.20
N ILE A 248 20.32 -3.16 9.80
CA ILE A 248 21.72 -3.53 10.04
C ILE A 248 22.25 -4.40 8.91
#